data_1749dde3bae788e1694215acb856d7f9
#
_entry.id   1749dde3bae788e1694215acb856d7f9
#
_cell.length_a   1.000
_cell.length_b   1.000
_cell.length_c   1.000
_cell.angle_alpha   90.00
_cell.angle_beta   90.00
_cell.angle_gamma   90.00
#
_symmetry.space_group_name_H-M   'P 1'
#
loop_
_entity.id
_entity.type
_entity.pdbx_description
1 polymer ?
#
loop_
_entity_poly.entity_id
_entity_poly.type
_entity_poly.pdbx_seq_one_letter_code
_entity_poly.pdbx_strand_id
1 'polypeptide(L)'
;MVAVLAAGTALGVLAPAAGSTAAWADGPQHVKSTFTFENPQPPGAFCDFNYGEVATVSLDAIIFAGSETDHIAALVIHTNLDTGFSLTEVDHFTVFTAADGQTKSVGIFWHLRNADGQLVVVQAGQLVISPAGEILKVTPDVNPDSAAVICPALGGQPAI
;
A
#
# COMPACT_ATOMS: atom_id res chain seq x y z
N MET A 1 9.65 13.91 -3.58
CA MET A 1 8.70 13.28 -4.51
C MET A 1 8.09 12.13 -3.72
N VAL A 2 6.87 12.30 -3.24
CA VAL A 2 6.20 11.29 -2.42
C VAL A 2 5.82 10.16 -3.38
N ALA A 3 6.58 9.07 -3.36
CA ALA A 3 6.07 7.81 -3.84
C ALA A 3 5.07 7.32 -2.77
N VAL A 4 3.90 7.94 -2.72
CA VAL A 4 2.74 7.25 -2.21
C VAL A 4 2.75 5.93 -2.95
N LEU A 5 2.65 4.79 -2.25
CA LEU A 5 2.16 3.56 -2.82
C LEU A 5 0.83 3.93 -3.52
N ALA A 6 0.95 4.56 -4.68
CA ALA A 6 0.03 4.33 -5.73
C ALA A 6 0.25 2.84 -6.02
N ALA A 7 -0.36 1.96 -5.18
CA ALA A 7 -0.88 0.74 -5.72
C ALA A 7 -1.61 1.24 -6.95
N GLY A 8 -0.82 1.31 -8.05
CA GLY A 8 -1.31 1.84 -9.30
C GLY A 8 -2.60 1.10 -9.53
N THR A 9 -3.67 1.81 -9.52
CA THR A 9 -4.95 1.40 -10.06
C THR A 9 -4.78 1.12 -11.55
N ALA A 10 -3.95 0.16 -11.85
CA ALA A 10 -4.06 -0.69 -13.02
C ALA A 10 -5.11 -1.78 -12.72
N LEU A 11 -6.11 -1.48 -11.90
CA LEU A 11 -7.44 -2.01 -12.10
C LEU A 11 -7.87 -1.38 -13.42
N GLY A 12 -7.58 -2.11 -14.52
CA GLY A 12 -8.20 -1.84 -15.79
C GLY A 12 -9.67 -1.69 -15.48
N VAL A 13 -10.15 -0.46 -15.56
CA VAL A 13 -11.57 -0.18 -15.60
C VAL A 13 -12.07 -1.01 -16.77
N LEU A 14 -12.61 -2.18 -16.49
CA LEU A 14 -13.54 -2.84 -17.38
C LEU A 14 -14.67 -1.81 -17.48
N ALA A 15 -14.57 -0.95 -18.50
CA ALA A 15 -15.64 -0.02 -18.82
C ALA A 15 -16.89 -0.89 -18.94
N PRO A 16 -17.92 -0.68 -18.09
CA PRO A 16 -19.17 -1.36 -18.26
C PRO A 16 -19.65 -0.98 -19.65
N ALA A 17 -19.92 -1.97 -20.50
CA ALA A 17 -20.53 -1.75 -21.79
C ALA A 17 -21.76 -0.88 -21.56
N ALA A 18 -21.79 0.29 -22.20
CA ALA A 18 -22.93 1.20 -22.13
C ALA A 18 -24.19 0.40 -22.55
N GLY A 19 -25.10 0.17 -21.59
CA GLY A 19 -26.34 -0.51 -21.92
C GLY A 19 -27.16 -1.09 -20.79
N SER A 20 -26.75 -1.02 -19.54
CA SER A 20 -27.65 -1.36 -18.44
C SER A 20 -27.61 -0.28 -17.37
N THR A 21 -28.69 0.49 -17.25
CA THR A 21 -29.07 1.10 -15.99
C THR A 21 -29.45 -0.05 -15.05
N ALA A 22 -28.44 -0.80 -14.57
CA ALA A 22 -28.64 -1.68 -13.44
C ALA A 22 -28.97 -0.74 -12.28
N ALA A 23 -30.25 -0.68 -11.93
CA ALA A 23 -30.66 -0.14 -10.66
C ALA A 23 -29.77 -0.82 -9.63
N TRP A 24 -29.10 -0.04 -8.80
CA TRP A 24 -28.39 -0.49 -7.60
C TRP A 24 -29.46 -0.97 -6.60
N ALA A 25 -30.18 -2.02 -6.98
CA ALA A 25 -31.05 -2.76 -6.10
C ALA A 25 -30.15 -3.75 -5.39
N ASP A 26 -30.21 -3.74 -4.07
CA ASP A 26 -29.86 -4.84 -3.22
C ASP A 26 -28.41 -4.95 -2.71
N GLY A 27 -27.97 -3.95 -1.94
CA GLY A 27 -26.88 -4.13 -1.00
C GLY A 27 -25.46 -3.86 -1.54
N PRO A 28 -24.44 -3.88 -0.67
CA PRO A 28 -23.05 -3.69 -1.05
C PRO A 28 -22.53 -4.88 -1.86
N GLN A 29 -21.66 -4.61 -2.82
CA GLN A 29 -20.92 -5.65 -3.53
C GLN A 29 -19.67 -6.02 -2.73
N HIS A 30 -19.38 -7.32 -2.65
CA HIS A 30 -18.15 -7.85 -2.03
C HIS A 30 -17.23 -8.41 -3.11
N VAL A 31 -15.99 -7.94 -3.11
CA VAL A 31 -14.94 -8.40 -4.03
C VAL A 31 -13.75 -8.85 -3.23
N LYS A 32 -13.30 -10.09 -3.46
CA LYS A 32 -12.08 -10.63 -2.84
C LYS A 32 -11.07 -10.93 -3.92
N SER A 33 -9.84 -10.53 -3.70
CA SER A 33 -8.73 -10.85 -4.60
C SER A 33 -7.44 -11.06 -3.81
N THR A 34 -6.53 -11.84 -4.41
CA THR A 34 -5.15 -11.96 -3.93
C THR A 34 -4.25 -11.92 -5.15
N PHE A 35 -3.21 -11.11 -5.08
CA PHE A 35 -2.25 -10.97 -6.16
C PHE A 35 -0.83 -10.85 -5.60
N THR A 36 0.14 -11.25 -6.41
CA THR A 36 1.56 -11.13 -6.09
C THR A 36 2.23 -10.33 -7.18
N PHE A 37 3.14 -9.45 -6.81
CA PHE A 37 3.96 -8.71 -7.76
C PHE A 37 5.41 -8.63 -7.27
N GLU A 38 6.32 -8.40 -8.22
CA GLU A 38 7.74 -8.15 -7.98
C GLU A 38 8.10 -6.77 -8.51
N ASN A 39 8.93 -6.05 -7.78
CA ASN A 39 9.32 -4.69 -8.11
C ASN A 39 10.82 -4.48 -7.87
N PRO A 40 11.70 -5.00 -8.75
CA PRO A 40 13.12 -4.72 -8.66
C PRO A 40 13.42 -3.29 -9.14
N GLN A 41 14.26 -2.57 -8.40
CA GLN A 41 14.63 -1.20 -8.71
C GLN A 41 16.16 -1.02 -8.66
N PRO A 42 16.75 -0.28 -9.64
CA PRO A 42 18.17 0.02 -9.64
C PRO A 42 18.53 1.04 -8.57
N PRO A 43 19.83 1.17 -8.21
CA PRO A 43 20.32 2.19 -7.28
C PRO A 43 19.90 3.59 -7.73
N GLY A 44 19.46 4.40 -6.77
CA GLY A 44 19.00 5.77 -7.02
C GLY A 44 17.54 5.90 -7.48
N ALA A 45 16.81 4.79 -7.66
CA ALA A 45 15.38 4.83 -7.96
C ALA A 45 14.51 4.86 -6.70
N PHE A 46 14.85 4.04 -5.71
CA PHE A 46 14.17 3.97 -4.41
C PHE A 46 15.15 4.07 -3.26
N CYS A 47 16.17 3.23 -3.24
CA CYS A 47 17.31 3.29 -2.32
C CYS A 47 18.61 3.57 -3.09
N ASP A 48 19.72 3.81 -2.36
CA ASP A 48 21.06 3.99 -2.93
C ASP A 48 21.73 2.68 -3.37
N PHE A 49 21.05 1.55 -3.23
CA PHE A 49 21.45 0.20 -3.62
C PHE A 49 20.39 -0.45 -4.55
N ASN A 50 20.71 -1.63 -5.13
CA ASN A 50 19.75 -2.44 -5.87
C ASN A 50 18.69 -2.99 -4.91
N TYR A 51 17.46 -2.49 -5.05
CA TYR A 51 16.34 -2.85 -4.21
C TYR A 51 15.44 -3.87 -4.89
N GLY A 52 14.95 -4.85 -4.14
CA GLY A 52 13.95 -5.82 -4.57
C GLY A 52 12.78 -5.87 -3.61
N GLU A 53 11.59 -5.97 -4.17
CA GLU A 53 10.36 -6.14 -3.43
C GLU A 53 9.56 -7.28 -4.03
N VAL A 54 9.06 -8.17 -3.17
CA VAL A 54 8.06 -9.19 -3.53
C VAL A 54 6.89 -9.02 -2.59
N ALA A 55 5.73 -8.68 -3.12
CA ALA A 55 4.55 -8.44 -2.31
C ALA A 55 3.41 -9.40 -2.68
N THR A 56 2.77 -9.98 -1.67
CA THR A 56 1.50 -10.69 -1.80
C THR A 56 0.44 -9.92 -1.04
N VAL A 57 -0.57 -9.43 -1.75
CA VAL A 57 -1.64 -8.60 -1.22
C VAL A 57 -2.97 -9.34 -1.31
N SER A 58 -3.68 -9.39 -0.20
CA SER A 58 -5.06 -9.85 -0.12
C SER A 58 -5.98 -8.67 0.14
N LEU A 59 -6.97 -8.51 -0.72
CA LEU A 59 -7.98 -7.46 -0.68
C LEU A 59 -9.36 -8.07 -0.43
N ASP A 60 -10.11 -7.49 0.49
CA ASP A 60 -11.55 -7.72 0.69
C ASP A 60 -12.25 -6.36 0.61
N ALA A 61 -12.80 -6.06 -0.56
CA ALA A 61 -13.45 -4.78 -0.85
C ALA A 61 -14.96 -4.88 -0.67
N ILE A 62 -15.54 -3.88 -0.02
CA ILE A 62 -16.98 -3.69 0.13
C ILE A 62 -17.36 -2.39 -0.60
N ILE A 63 -18.04 -2.53 -1.73
CA ILE A 63 -18.39 -1.42 -2.63
C ILE A 63 -19.85 -1.03 -2.41
N PHE A 64 -20.07 0.24 -2.07
CA PHE A 64 -21.39 0.87 -1.95
C PHE A 64 -21.63 1.82 -3.13
N ALA A 65 -22.85 2.32 -3.27
CA ALA A 65 -23.12 3.38 -4.24
C ALA A 65 -22.32 4.66 -3.87
N GLY A 66 -21.17 4.84 -4.51
CA GLY A 66 -20.31 6.03 -4.36
C GLY A 66 -19.29 6.00 -3.22
N SER A 67 -19.07 4.85 -2.55
CA SER A 67 -18.00 4.70 -1.58
C SER A 67 -17.49 3.27 -1.55
N GLU A 68 -16.28 3.06 -1.01
CA GLU A 68 -15.64 1.77 -0.94
C GLU A 68 -14.93 1.60 0.41
N THR A 69 -14.91 0.38 0.91
CA THR A 69 -14.13 0.00 2.09
C THR A 69 -13.30 -1.22 1.75
N ASP A 70 -11.96 -1.06 1.79
CA ASP A 70 -11.00 -2.10 1.48
C ASP A 70 -10.30 -2.57 2.75
N HIS A 71 -10.43 -3.85 3.06
CA HIS A 71 -9.59 -4.51 4.06
C HIS A 71 -8.39 -5.11 3.35
N ILE A 72 -7.21 -4.61 3.67
CA ILE A 72 -5.95 -4.99 3.03
C ILE A 72 -5.08 -5.74 4.04
N ALA A 73 -4.62 -6.92 3.63
CA ALA A 73 -3.55 -7.64 4.30
C ALA A 73 -2.41 -7.84 3.30
N ALA A 74 -1.20 -7.40 3.65
CA ALA A 74 -0.04 -7.53 2.79
C ALA A 74 1.08 -8.29 3.50
N LEU A 75 1.74 -9.17 2.76
CA LEU A 75 3.01 -9.77 3.11
C LEU A 75 4.03 -9.30 2.07
N VAL A 76 5.02 -8.53 2.50
CA VAL A 76 6.03 -7.96 1.61
C VAL A 76 7.42 -8.40 2.07
N ILE A 77 8.26 -8.79 1.12
CA ILE A 77 9.67 -9.08 1.35
C ILE A 77 10.47 -7.99 0.65
N HIS A 78 11.16 -7.17 1.42
CA HIS A 78 12.08 -6.15 0.96
C HIS A 78 13.50 -6.69 1.00
N THR A 79 14.28 -6.51 -0.04
CA THR A 79 15.63 -7.05 -0.15
C THR A 79 16.61 -6.00 -0.67
N ASN A 80 17.72 -5.85 0.03
CA ASN A 80 18.90 -5.23 -0.53
C ASN A 80 19.61 -6.29 -1.40
N LEU A 81 19.47 -6.18 -2.73
CA LEU A 81 19.97 -7.19 -3.67
C LEU A 81 21.49 -7.22 -3.76
N ASP A 82 22.18 -6.17 -3.30
CA ASP A 82 23.66 -6.14 -3.30
C ASP A 82 24.25 -6.94 -2.14
N THR A 83 23.53 -7.01 -1.01
CA THR A 83 23.99 -7.72 0.20
C THR A 83 23.22 -9.01 0.48
N GLY A 84 22.04 -9.17 -0.08
CA GLY A 84 21.07 -10.24 0.22
C GLY A 84 20.35 -10.06 1.56
N PHE A 85 20.54 -8.93 2.26
CA PHE A 85 19.83 -8.67 3.50
C PHE A 85 18.35 -8.38 3.20
N SER A 86 17.45 -8.99 3.96
CA SER A 86 16.02 -8.84 3.73
C SER A 86 15.23 -8.59 5.02
N LEU A 87 14.08 -7.93 4.83
CA LEU A 87 13.07 -7.68 5.85
C LEU A 87 11.74 -8.22 5.39
N THR A 88 10.96 -8.75 6.31
CA THR A 88 9.58 -9.14 6.08
C THR A 88 8.66 -8.10 6.69
N GLU A 89 7.73 -7.61 5.89
CA GLU A 89 6.67 -6.70 6.31
C GLU A 89 5.33 -7.43 6.33
N VAL A 90 4.54 -7.19 7.36
CA VAL A 90 3.18 -7.71 7.49
C VAL A 90 2.26 -6.56 7.85
N ASP A 91 1.46 -6.12 6.90
CA ASP A 91 0.55 -5.01 7.10
C ASP A 91 -0.90 -5.44 7.16
N HIS A 92 -1.64 -4.74 8.00
CA HIS A 92 -3.09 -4.86 8.07
C HIS A 92 -3.70 -3.47 8.24
N PHE A 93 -4.39 -2.99 7.22
CA PHE A 93 -5.07 -1.71 7.28
C PHE A 93 -6.38 -1.72 6.49
N THR A 94 -7.22 -0.75 6.81
CA THR A 94 -8.48 -0.53 6.10
C THR A 94 -8.43 0.83 5.41
N VAL A 95 -8.79 0.86 4.14
CA VAL A 95 -8.96 2.07 3.34
C VAL A 95 -10.45 2.34 3.18
N PHE A 96 -10.87 3.55 3.49
CA PHE A 96 -12.21 4.06 3.24
C PHE A 96 -12.11 5.09 2.11
N THR A 97 -12.79 4.86 1.01
CA THR A 97 -12.88 5.79 -0.11
C THR A 97 -14.26 6.41 -0.11
N ALA A 98 -14.33 7.72 0.07
CA ALA A 98 -15.57 8.49 0.04
C ALA A 98 -16.01 8.80 -1.40
N ALA A 99 -17.26 9.19 -1.58
CA ALA A 99 -17.85 9.50 -2.88
C ALA A 99 -17.14 10.66 -3.63
N ASP A 100 -16.49 11.56 -2.91
CA ASP A 100 -15.68 12.64 -3.46
C ASP A 100 -14.25 12.23 -3.84
N GLY A 101 -13.88 10.96 -3.60
CA GLY A 101 -12.55 10.42 -3.87
C GLY A 101 -11.53 10.64 -2.75
N GLN A 102 -11.92 11.26 -1.62
CA GLN A 102 -11.04 11.31 -0.46
C GLN A 102 -10.84 9.90 0.10
N THR A 103 -9.60 9.57 0.47
CA THR A 103 -9.28 8.28 1.11
C THR A 103 -8.82 8.47 2.55
N LYS A 104 -9.20 7.52 3.39
CA LYS A 104 -8.74 7.42 4.78
C LYS A 104 -8.26 6.00 5.03
N SER A 105 -6.98 5.85 5.31
CA SER A 105 -6.37 4.58 5.68
C SER A 105 -6.14 4.52 7.19
N VAL A 106 -6.46 3.39 7.80
CA VAL A 106 -6.31 3.18 9.26
C VAL A 106 -5.78 1.77 9.50
N GLY A 107 -4.74 1.65 10.30
CA GLY A 107 -4.19 0.34 10.67
C GLY A 107 -2.69 0.34 10.90
N ILE A 108 -2.09 -0.81 10.67
CA ILE A 108 -0.64 -1.01 10.72
C ILE A 108 -0.11 -0.81 9.30
N PHE A 109 0.74 0.19 9.11
CA PHE A 109 1.33 0.57 7.82
C PHE A 109 2.73 0.01 7.65
N TRP A 110 3.48 -0.12 8.76
CA TRP A 110 4.82 -0.66 8.76
C TRP A 110 4.97 -1.63 9.91
N HIS A 111 5.25 -2.88 9.61
CA HIS A 111 5.54 -3.92 10.58
C HIS A 111 6.68 -4.79 10.03
N LEU A 112 7.89 -4.21 10.06
CA LEU A 112 9.10 -4.79 9.50
C LEU A 112 9.81 -5.67 10.52
N ARG A 113 10.17 -6.88 10.10
CA ARG A 113 10.98 -7.84 10.86
C ARG A 113 12.19 -8.30 10.08
N ASN A 114 13.30 -8.53 10.77
CA ASN A 114 14.48 -9.16 10.18
C ASN A 114 14.31 -10.69 10.06
N ALA A 115 15.31 -11.37 9.48
CA ALA A 115 15.29 -12.81 9.29
C ALA A 115 15.20 -13.60 10.61
N ASP A 116 15.65 -13.04 11.74
CA ASP A 116 15.56 -13.64 13.07
C ASP A 116 14.17 -13.40 13.71
N GLY A 117 13.25 -12.75 13.01
CA GLY A 117 11.92 -12.40 13.48
C GLY A 117 11.89 -11.20 14.45
N GLN A 118 13.02 -10.52 14.66
CA GLN A 118 13.07 -9.34 15.51
C GLN A 118 12.38 -8.16 14.84
N LEU A 119 11.61 -7.41 15.59
CA LEU A 119 10.91 -6.21 15.12
C LEU A 119 11.92 -5.08 14.88
N VAL A 120 11.94 -4.54 13.67
CA VAL A 120 12.82 -3.43 13.25
C VAL A 120 12.06 -2.12 13.22
N VAL A 121 10.86 -2.11 12.61
CA VAL A 121 9.97 -0.95 12.54
C VAL A 121 8.55 -1.38 12.84
N VAL A 122 7.82 -0.58 13.61
CA VAL A 122 6.37 -0.68 13.71
C VAL A 122 5.77 0.72 13.71
N GLN A 123 4.83 0.95 12.80
CA GLN A 123 4.06 2.20 12.76
C GLN A 123 2.59 1.87 12.46
N ALA A 124 1.72 2.42 13.28
CA ALA A 124 0.28 2.28 13.10
C ALA A 124 -0.40 3.63 13.29
N GLY A 125 -1.48 3.85 12.57
CA GLY A 125 -2.17 5.13 12.70
C GLY A 125 -3.21 5.37 11.62
N GLN A 126 -3.32 6.62 11.21
CA GLN A 126 -4.27 7.09 10.21
C GLN A 126 -3.57 7.99 9.19
N LEU A 127 -3.86 7.76 7.93
CA LEU A 127 -3.50 8.61 6.80
C LEU A 127 -4.76 9.06 6.08
N VAL A 128 -4.89 10.35 5.81
CA VAL A 128 -5.99 10.92 4.99
C VAL A 128 -5.38 11.62 3.79
N ILE A 129 -5.87 11.27 2.60
CA ILE A 129 -5.39 11.79 1.31
C ILE A 129 -6.58 12.42 0.58
N SER A 130 -6.36 13.60 0.01
CA SER A 130 -7.35 14.27 -0.85
C SER A 130 -7.53 13.53 -2.18
N PRO A 131 -8.60 13.82 -2.95
CA PRO A 131 -8.77 13.31 -4.31
C PRO A 131 -7.64 13.71 -5.27
N ALA A 132 -6.91 14.79 -4.95
CA ALA A 132 -5.74 15.26 -5.71
C ALA A 132 -4.41 14.58 -5.30
N GLY A 133 -4.45 13.65 -4.32
CA GLY A 133 -3.26 12.96 -3.82
C GLY A 133 -2.49 13.72 -2.73
N GLU A 134 -3.04 14.81 -2.19
CA GLU A 134 -2.39 15.59 -1.13
C GLU A 134 -2.63 14.91 0.23
N ILE A 135 -1.60 14.83 1.06
CA ILE A 135 -1.72 14.33 2.43
C ILE A 135 -2.37 15.41 3.29
N LEU A 136 -3.59 15.17 3.74
CA LEU A 136 -4.37 16.07 4.58
C LEU A 136 -4.11 15.84 6.06
N LYS A 137 -3.82 14.60 6.44
CA LYS A 137 -3.62 14.21 7.84
C LYS A 137 -2.79 12.95 7.95
N VAL A 138 -1.85 12.96 8.91
CA VAL A 138 -1.10 11.78 9.36
C VAL A 138 -1.17 11.74 10.89
N THR A 139 -1.51 10.59 11.49
CA THR A 139 -1.53 10.43 12.95
C THR A 139 -1.37 8.96 13.38
N PRO A 140 -0.72 8.70 14.54
CA PRO A 140 0.23 9.59 15.19
C PRO A 140 1.60 9.53 14.50
N ASP A 141 2.32 8.47 14.36
CA ASP A 141 3.72 8.42 13.95
C ASP A 141 3.95 7.66 12.64
N VAL A 142 2.98 7.72 11.72
CA VAL A 142 3.12 7.08 10.41
C VAL A 142 3.99 7.97 9.52
N ASN A 143 5.13 7.45 9.07
CA ASN A 143 5.90 8.09 8.01
C ASN A 143 5.33 7.64 6.65
N PRO A 144 4.76 8.54 5.85
CA PRO A 144 4.23 8.20 4.55
C PRO A 144 5.32 8.01 3.47
N ASP A 145 6.58 8.37 3.77
CA ASP A 145 7.71 8.15 2.89
C ASP A 145 8.30 6.76 3.12
N SER A 146 7.93 5.82 2.25
CA SER A 146 8.37 4.44 2.34
C SER A 146 9.89 4.29 2.19
N ALA A 147 10.53 5.07 1.34
CA ALA A 147 11.98 5.02 1.17
C ALA A 147 12.72 5.44 2.45
N ALA A 148 12.21 6.47 3.14
CA ALA A 148 12.78 6.93 4.40
C ALA A 148 12.62 5.89 5.54
N VAL A 149 11.69 4.95 5.42
CA VAL A 149 11.50 3.85 6.39
C VAL A 149 12.33 2.62 6.00
N ILE A 150 12.18 2.17 4.75
CA ILE A 150 12.70 0.86 4.29
C ILE A 150 14.20 0.92 4.02
N CYS A 151 14.70 1.96 3.33
CA CYS A 151 16.11 1.97 2.93
C CYS A 151 17.10 1.98 4.11
N PRO A 152 16.90 2.80 5.18
CA PRO A 152 17.74 2.72 6.37
C PRO A 152 17.62 1.37 7.09
N ALA A 153 16.44 0.78 7.12
CA ALA A 153 16.20 -0.52 7.75
C ALA A 153 16.92 -1.67 7.00
N LEU A 154 17.15 -1.51 5.67
CA LEU A 154 17.93 -2.41 4.82
C LEU A 154 19.43 -2.07 4.78
N GLY A 155 19.89 -1.08 5.55
CA GLY A 155 21.31 -0.72 5.67
C GLY A 155 21.83 0.27 4.64
N GLY A 156 20.95 1.01 3.96
CA GLY A 156 21.31 2.04 2.99
C GLY A 156 20.62 3.39 3.25
N GLN A 157 20.47 4.19 2.19
CA GLN A 157 19.82 5.49 2.24
C GLN A 157 18.71 5.58 1.19
N PRO A 158 17.67 6.42 1.40
CA PRO A 158 16.73 6.78 0.34
C PRO A 158 17.47 7.37 -0.87
N ALA A 159 16.94 7.17 -2.06
CA ALA A 159 17.39 7.88 -3.25
C ALA A 159 17.16 9.40 -3.07
N ILE A 160 18.12 10.23 -3.52
CA ILE A 160 18.09 11.69 -3.41
C ILE A 160 17.36 12.29 -4.61
#